data_0cdc8b0471334012d94816865726d258
#
_entry.id   0cdc8b0471334012d94816865726d258
#
_cell.length_a   1.000
_cell.length_b   1.000
_cell.length_c   1.000
_cell.angle_alpha   90.00
_cell.angle_beta   90.00
_cell.angle_gamma   90.00
#
_symmetry.space_group_name_H-M   'P 1'
#
loop_
_entity.id
_entity.type
_entity.pdbx_description
1 polymer ?
#
loop_
_entity_poly.entity_id
_entity_poly.type
_entity_poly.pdbx_seq_one_letter_code
_entity_poly.pdbx_strand_id
1 'polypeptide(L)'
;MNDLNGSGLCAAGLAKSFAGRRVVDGACVSVGRGEIVGLLGPNGAGKTTTFYMLVGLEHPDSGRISIGGADITFAPVWERARRGLGYLAQEPSIFRRLTVEANIMSILQTSGESPSSRASRLESLLGQFDLARLRRQMGFTLSGGERRRVEIARALAASPCYMLLDEPFTGVDPIAVGELQEIVIGLKQAGLGVLITDHNVRDTLSIVDRA
;
A
#
# COMPACT_ATOMS: atom_id res chain seq x y z
N MET A 1 -13.93 -10.73 20.30
CA MET A 1 -14.94 -9.80 19.78
C MET A 1 -14.17 -8.51 19.52
N ASN A 2 -13.62 -8.37 18.32
CA ASN A 2 -12.80 -7.20 17.99
C ASN A 2 -13.73 -6.03 17.65
N ASP A 3 -13.44 -4.89 18.25
CA ASP A 3 -14.13 -3.62 18.04
C ASP A 3 -14.08 -3.21 16.57
N LEU A 4 -15.13 -3.55 15.83
CA LEU A 4 -15.44 -2.98 14.51
C LEU A 4 -15.93 -1.53 14.63
N ASN A 5 -15.63 -0.87 15.75
CA ASN A 5 -15.94 0.52 16.00
C ASN A 5 -14.95 1.44 15.27
N GLY A 6 -15.18 1.59 14.00
CA GLY A 6 -15.15 2.86 13.26
C GLY A 6 -13.86 3.66 13.10
N SER A 7 -12.74 3.40 13.77
CA SER A 7 -11.59 4.31 13.74
C SER A 7 -10.48 3.95 12.76
N GLY A 8 -10.58 2.81 12.04
CA GLY A 8 -9.55 2.28 11.15
C GLY A 8 -10.03 2.07 9.71
N LEU A 9 -9.19 1.40 8.93
CA LEU A 9 -9.61 0.75 7.69
C LEU A 9 -10.26 -0.58 8.08
N CYS A 10 -11.54 -0.74 7.75
CA CYS A 10 -12.32 -1.93 8.10
C CYS A 10 -13.04 -2.49 6.87
N ALA A 11 -13.05 -3.81 6.77
CA ALA A 11 -13.87 -4.56 5.84
C ALA A 11 -14.60 -5.66 6.61
N ALA A 12 -15.90 -5.80 6.38
CA ALA A 12 -16.75 -6.77 7.08
C ALA A 12 -17.61 -7.54 6.08
N GLY A 13 -17.52 -8.88 6.16
CA GLY A 13 -18.36 -9.80 5.41
C GLY A 13 -18.18 -9.70 3.89
N LEU A 14 -16.98 -9.37 3.40
CA LEU A 14 -16.72 -9.25 1.97
C LEU A 14 -16.90 -10.58 1.27
N ALA A 15 -17.71 -10.59 0.21
CA ALA A 15 -17.82 -11.72 -0.68
C ALA A 15 -17.66 -11.29 -2.14
N LYS A 16 -17.07 -12.15 -2.94
CA LYS A 16 -16.89 -11.95 -4.38
C LYS A 16 -16.93 -13.26 -5.14
N SER A 17 -17.67 -13.26 -6.24
CA SER A 17 -17.75 -14.40 -7.16
C SER A 17 -17.37 -13.96 -8.57
N PHE A 18 -16.70 -14.82 -9.33
CA PHE A 18 -16.42 -14.66 -10.74
C PHE A 18 -16.94 -15.89 -11.50
N ALA A 19 -17.74 -15.66 -12.54
CA ALA A 19 -18.34 -16.71 -13.36
C ALA A 19 -19.01 -17.82 -12.52
N GLY A 20 -19.72 -17.45 -11.47
CA GLY A 20 -20.43 -18.38 -10.57
C GLY A 20 -19.56 -19.07 -9.52
N ARG A 21 -18.22 -18.91 -9.56
CA ARG A 21 -17.29 -19.43 -8.53
C ARG A 21 -17.04 -18.37 -7.47
N ARG A 22 -17.35 -18.71 -6.22
CA ARG A 22 -17.02 -17.85 -5.07
C ARG A 22 -15.51 -17.88 -4.80
N VAL A 23 -14.87 -16.71 -4.83
CA VAL A 23 -13.43 -16.51 -4.63
C VAL A 23 -13.15 -15.94 -3.24
N VAL A 24 -14.02 -15.06 -2.75
CA VAL A 24 -13.98 -14.54 -1.38
C VAL A 24 -15.33 -14.78 -0.75
N ASP A 25 -15.34 -15.29 0.48
CA ASP A 25 -16.57 -15.65 1.22
C ASP A 25 -16.50 -15.15 2.68
N GLY A 26 -17.22 -14.05 2.94
CA GLY A 26 -17.35 -13.50 4.29
C GLY A 26 -16.06 -12.92 4.89
N ALA A 27 -15.08 -12.51 4.08
CA ALA A 27 -13.81 -12.01 4.58
C ALA A 27 -13.97 -10.74 5.43
N CYS A 28 -13.29 -10.72 6.58
CA CYS A 28 -13.22 -9.58 7.48
C CYS A 28 -11.77 -9.18 7.67
N VAL A 29 -11.48 -7.87 7.50
CA VAL A 29 -10.13 -7.29 7.71
C VAL A 29 -10.29 -5.98 8.44
N SER A 30 -9.42 -5.74 9.42
CA SER A 30 -9.32 -4.43 10.07
C SER A 30 -7.87 -4.04 10.21
N VAL A 31 -7.58 -2.74 10.05
CA VAL A 31 -6.23 -2.18 10.22
C VAL A 31 -6.34 -0.88 11.00
N GLY A 32 -5.68 -0.84 12.15
CA GLY A 32 -5.53 0.37 12.97
C GLY A 32 -4.43 1.29 12.45
N ARG A 33 -4.39 2.53 12.97
CA ARG A 33 -3.25 3.43 12.76
C ARG A 33 -2.05 2.92 13.58
N GLY A 34 -0.86 2.95 12.99
CA GLY A 34 0.36 2.45 13.65
C GLY A 34 0.38 0.93 13.85
N GLU A 35 -0.31 0.18 12.99
CA GLU A 35 -0.40 -1.27 13.04
C GLU A 35 -0.01 -1.87 11.67
N ILE A 36 0.71 -2.99 11.69
CA ILE A 36 0.96 -3.81 10.50
C ILE A 36 0.14 -5.10 10.62
N VAL A 37 -0.74 -5.32 9.65
CA VAL A 37 -1.60 -6.52 9.57
C VAL A 37 -1.20 -7.35 8.36
N GLY A 38 -0.99 -8.66 8.57
CA GLY A 38 -0.72 -9.62 7.48
C GLY A 38 -2.01 -10.25 6.97
N LEU A 39 -2.20 -10.28 5.65
CA LEU A 39 -3.24 -11.10 5.01
C LEU A 39 -2.55 -12.29 4.35
N LEU A 40 -2.48 -13.40 5.06
CA LEU A 40 -1.75 -14.60 4.66
C LEU A 40 -2.69 -15.70 4.20
N GLY A 41 -2.19 -16.60 3.38
CA GLY A 41 -2.95 -17.75 2.89
C GLY A 41 -2.33 -18.34 1.61
N PRO A 42 -2.76 -19.53 1.20
CA PRO A 42 -2.25 -20.18 -0.01
C PRO A 42 -2.62 -19.42 -1.29
N ASN A 43 -1.99 -19.78 -2.40
CA ASN A 43 -2.35 -19.24 -3.71
C ASN A 43 -3.82 -19.61 -4.02
N GLY A 44 -4.55 -18.65 -4.57
CA GLY A 44 -5.98 -18.80 -4.87
C GLY A 44 -6.92 -18.61 -3.67
N ALA A 45 -6.42 -18.26 -2.47
CA ALA A 45 -7.25 -18.00 -1.29
C ALA A 45 -8.03 -16.66 -1.33
N GLY A 46 -7.97 -15.93 -2.43
CA GLY A 46 -8.72 -14.66 -2.58
C GLY A 46 -8.00 -13.42 -2.02
N LYS A 47 -6.73 -13.51 -1.63
CA LYS A 47 -5.96 -12.38 -1.07
C LYS A 47 -5.96 -11.17 -2.00
N THR A 48 -5.48 -11.32 -3.24
CA THR A 48 -5.45 -10.24 -4.23
C THR A 48 -6.83 -9.70 -4.54
N THR A 49 -7.86 -10.56 -4.60
CA THR A 49 -9.25 -10.12 -4.78
C THR A 49 -9.72 -9.27 -3.61
N THR A 50 -9.38 -9.66 -2.37
CA THR A 50 -9.68 -8.88 -1.17
C THR A 50 -8.97 -7.52 -1.22
N PHE A 51 -7.68 -7.49 -1.61
CA PHE A 51 -6.95 -6.23 -1.82
C PHE A 51 -7.62 -5.35 -2.88
N TYR A 52 -7.99 -5.91 -4.02
CA TYR A 52 -8.66 -5.15 -5.09
C TYR A 52 -10.01 -4.57 -4.63
N MET A 53 -10.76 -5.30 -3.81
CA MET A 53 -11.99 -4.76 -3.20
C MET A 53 -11.68 -3.62 -2.24
N LEU A 54 -10.62 -3.72 -1.41
CA LEU A 54 -10.20 -2.67 -0.50
C LEU A 54 -9.70 -1.42 -1.24
N VAL A 55 -8.96 -1.59 -2.34
CA VAL A 55 -8.45 -0.49 -3.17
C VAL A 55 -9.55 0.16 -4.02
N GLY A 56 -10.59 -0.59 -4.38
CA GLY A 56 -11.68 -0.14 -5.26
C GLY A 56 -11.45 -0.45 -6.74
N LEU A 57 -10.55 -1.40 -7.04
CA LEU A 57 -10.37 -1.97 -8.38
C LEU A 57 -11.44 -3.01 -8.70
N GLU A 58 -12.00 -3.64 -7.67
CA GLU A 58 -13.14 -4.56 -7.73
C GLU A 58 -14.20 -4.13 -6.73
N HIS A 59 -15.48 -4.38 -7.07
CA HIS A 59 -16.59 -4.19 -6.13
C HIS A 59 -16.96 -5.53 -5.48
N PRO A 60 -17.18 -5.56 -4.16
CA PRO A 60 -17.70 -6.75 -3.51
C PRO A 60 -19.15 -7.02 -3.95
N ASP A 61 -19.53 -8.31 -4.00
CA ASP A 61 -20.91 -8.71 -4.23
C ASP A 61 -21.76 -8.49 -2.95
N SER A 62 -21.12 -8.59 -1.78
CA SER A 62 -21.70 -8.26 -0.47
C SER A 62 -20.61 -7.88 0.53
N GLY A 63 -21.03 -7.31 1.67
CA GLY A 63 -20.13 -6.80 2.70
C GLY A 63 -19.98 -5.28 2.61
N ARG A 64 -19.13 -4.74 3.50
CA ARG A 64 -18.90 -3.30 3.62
C ARG A 64 -17.44 -2.98 3.85
N ILE A 65 -16.98 -1.86 3.30
CA ILE A 65 -15.64 -1.31 3.50
C ILE A 65 -15.77 0.11 4.03
N SER A 66 -15.02 0.45 5.07
CA SER A 66 -15.01 1.79 5.67
C SER A 66 -13.61 2.26 6.04
N ILE A 67 -13.41 3.58 6.03
CA ILE A 67 -12.22 4.27 6.58
C ILE A 67 -12.70 5.31 7.58
N GLY A 68 -12.24 5.23 8.82
CA GLY A 68 -12.64 6.16 9.87
C GLY A 68 -14.16 6.22 10.08
N GLY A 69 -14.88 5.12 9.93
CA GLY A 69 -16.32 5.01 10.02
C GLY A 69 -17.09 5.43 8.75
N ALA A 70 -16.44 6.09 7.80
CA ALA A 70 -17.08 6.47 6.54
C ALA A 70 -17.13 5.28 5.57
N ASP A 71 -18.29 4.96 5.05
CA ASP A 71 -18.47 3.91 4.04
C ASP A 71 -17.82 4.31 2.71
N ILE A 72 -16.95 3.42 2.20
CA ILE A 72 -16.24 3.57 0.93
C ILE A 72 -16.46 2.36 0.01
N THR A 73 -17.44 1.51 0.31
CA THR A 73 -17.64 0.23 -0.38
C THR A 73 -17.69 0.37 -1.90
N PHE A 74 -18.38 1.38 -2.39
CA PHE A 74 -18.51 1.66 -3.83
C PHE A 74 -17.76 2.92 -4.27
N ALA A 75 -16.96 3.52 -3.38
CA ALA A 75 -16.14 4.67 -3.74
C ALA A 75 -15.05 4.28 -4.75
N PRO A 76 -14.80 5.06 -5.80
CA PRO A 76 -13.75 4.78 -6.77
C PRO A 76 -12.35 4.96 -6.16
N VAL A 77 -11.33 4.38 -6.80
CA VAL A 77 -9.93 4.40 -6.32
C VAL A 77 -9.44 5.80 -5.94
N TRP A 78 -9.71 6.81 -6.78
CA TRP A 78 -9.25 8.19 -6.52
C TRP A 78 -9.90 8.80 -5.27
N GLU A 79 -11.14 8.46 -4.96
CA GLU A 79 -11.81 8.93 -3.75
C GLU A 79 -11.24 8.25 -2.51
N ARG A 80 -10.98 6.95 -2.57
CA ARG A 80 -10.30 6.22 -1.48
C ARG A 80 -8.90 6.77 -1.23
N ALA A 81 -8.16 7.10 -2.29
CA ALA A 81 -6.85 7.75 -2.16
C ALA A 81 -6.96 9.11 -1.44
N ARG A 82 -7.96 9.95 -1.77
CA ARG A 82 -8.22 11.22 -1.06
C ARG A 82 -8.63 11.03 0.40
N ARG A 83 -9.19 9.88 0.75
CA ARG A 83 -9.49 9.50 2.14
C ARG A 83 -8.30 8.88 2.87
N GLY A 84 -7.13 8.89 2.24
CA GLY A 84 -5.87 8.46 2.83
C GLY A 84 -5.53 6.99 2.63
N LEU A 85 -6.06 6.32 1.59
CA LEU A 85 -5.67 4.97 1.24
C LEU A 85 -4.57 4.99 0.17
N GLY A 86 -3.36 4.52 0.51
CA GLY A 86 -2.27 4.27 -0.43
C GLY A 86 -2.24 2.81 -0.86
N TYR A 87 -1.79 2.56 -2.08
CA TYR A 87 -1.67 1.21 -2.63
C TYR A 87 -0.35 1.02 -3.36
N LEU A 88 0.34 -0.05 -3.03
CA LEU A 88 1.51 -0.55 -3.73
C LEU A 88 1.16 -1.88 -4.40
N ALA A 89 1.02 -1.86 -5.72
CA ALA A 89 0.67 -3.03 -6.50
C ALA A 89 1.81 -4.06 -6.54
N GLN A 90 1.46 -5.32 -6.78
CA GLN A 90 2.42 -6.40 -7.02
C GLN A 90 3.29 -6.11 -8.23
N GLU A 91 2.67 -5.70 -9.34
CA GLU A 91 3.38 -5.34 -10.55
C GLU A 91 4.07 -3.97 -10.45
N PRO A 92 5.26 -3.81 -11.07
CA PRO A 92 5.97 -2.54 -11.08
C PRO A 92 5.13 -1.40 -11.66
N SER A 93 4.90 -0.37 -10.85
CA SER A 93 4.07 0.78 -11.20
C SER A 93 4.86 2.05 -11.52
N ILE A 94 6.21 1.99 -11.46
CA ILE A 94 7.08 3.15 -11.71
C ILE A 94 6.91 3.72 -13.12
N PHE A 95 6.91 5.03 -13.25
CA PHE A 95 6.98 5.69 -14.57
C PHE A 95 8.40 5.56 -15.13
N ARG A 96 8.60 4.54 -15.96
CA ARG A 96 9.92 4.10 -16.43
C ARG A 96 10.73 5.19 -17.14
N ARG A 97 10.05 6.11 -17.84
CA ARG A 97 10.67 7.22 -18.60
C ARG A 97 10.76 8.53 -17.81
N LEU A 98 10.47 8.51 -16.54
CA LEU A 98 10.68 9.63 -15.62
C LEU A 98 11.88 9.35 -14.72
N THR A 99 12.53 10.42 -14.25
CA THR A 99 13.54 10.31 -13.21
C THR A 99 12.92 9.93 -11.88
N VAL A 100 13.74 9.52 -10.90
CA VAL A 100 13.29 9.23 -9.53
C VAL A 100 12.55 10.42 -8.94
N GLU A 101 13.15 11.63 -9.00
CA GLU A 101 12.50 12.83 -8.48
C GLU A 101 11.21 13.17 -9.22
N ALA A 102 11.16 12.99 -10.55
CA ALA A 102 9.97 13.25 -11.33
C ALA A 102 8.84 12.26 -11.03
N ASN A 103 9.16 11.00 -10.71
CA ASN A 103 8.20 10.01 -10.23
C ASN A 103 7.51 10.46 -8.93
N ILE A 104 8.27 10.93 -7.94
CA ILE A 104 7.73 11.41 -6.66
C ILE A 104 7.00 12.74 -6.86
N MET A 105 7.61 13.67 -7.59
CA MET A 105 7.05 15.00 -7.86
C MET A 105 5.69 14.92 -8.58
N SER A 106 5.48 13.92 -9.46
CA SER A 106 4.21 13.75 -10.18
C SER A 106 2.99 13.64 -9.25
N ILE A 107 3.18 13.04 -8.07
CA ILE A 107 2.13 12.94 -7.05
C ILE A 107 2.08 14.21 -6.20
N LEU A 108 3.23 14.75 -5.78
CA LEU A 108 3.27 16.00 -5.01
C LEU A 108 2.59 17.17 -5.74
N GLN A 109 2.61 17.19 -7.06
CA GLN A 109 1.91 18.21 -7.86
C GLN A 109 0.39 18.13 -7.74
N THR A 110 -0.17 17.00 -7.33
CA THR A 110 -1.62 16.82 -7.14
C THR A 110 -2.10 17.18 -5.73
N SER A 111 -1.18 17.46 -4.78
CA SER A 111 -1.52 17.70 -3.36
C SER A 111 -2.14 19.07 -3.08
N GLY A 112 -2.09 20.02 -4.02
CA GLY A 112 -2.51 21.41 -3.77
C GLY A 112 -1.52 22.23 -2.93
N GLU A 113 -0.38 21.66 -2.51
CA GLU A 113 0.65 22.33 -1.72
C GLU A 113 1.39 23.41 -2.54
N SER A 114 2.01 24.38 -1.85
CA SER A 114 2.88 25.38 -2.49
C SER A 114 4.12 24.74 -3.13
N PRO A 115 4.72 25.38 -4.14
CA PRO A 115 5.96 24.88 -4.75
C PRO A 115 7.08 24.63 -3.75
N SER A 116 7.24 25.50 -2.74
CA SER A 116 8.26 25.36 -1.69
C SER A 116 7.98 24.16 -0.78
N SER A 117 6.72 23.96 -0.39
CA SER A 117 6.31 22.79 0.42
C SER A 117 6.57 21.49 -0.34
N ARG A 118 6.19 21.43 -1.61
CA ARG A 118 6.45 20.25 -2.46
C ARG A 118 7.95 19.96 -2.60
N ALA A 119 8.79 21.01 -2.76
CA ALA A 119 10.23 20.85 -2.82
C ALA A 119 10.80 20.27 -1.51
N SER A 120 10.42 20.83 -0.36
CA SER A 120 10.84 20.35 0.96
C SER A 120 10.41 18.89 1.17
N ARG A 121 9.20 18.55 0.76
CA ARG A 121 8.66 17.20 0.90
C ARG A 121 9.35 16.19 -0.01
N LEU A 122 9.70 16.60 -1.24
CA LEU A 122 10.51 15.80 -2.14
C LEU A 122 11.87 15.47 -1.51
N GLU A 123 12.58 16.47 -0.96
CA GLU A 123 13.87 16.24 -0.30
C GLU A 123 13.75 15.30 0.90
N SER A 124 12.69 15.46 1.70
CA SER A 124 12.41 14.56 2.83
C SER A 124 12.21 13.11 2.36
N LEU A 125 11.40 12.88 1.32
CA LEU A 125 11.16 11.54 0.79
C LEU A 125 12.42 10.95 0.15
N LEU A 126 13.19 11.75 -0.60
CA LEU A 126 14.46 11.29 -1.17
C LEU A 126 15.46 10.87 -0.09
N GLY A 127 15.52 11.61 1.02
CA GLY A 127 16.37 11.27 2.17
C GLY A 127 15.88 10.04 2.91
N GLN A 128 14.60 9.96 3.23
CA GLN A 128 13.98 8.86 3.99
C GLN A 128 14.18 7.49 3.31
N PHE A 129 14.18 7.45 1.98
CA PHE A 129 14.28 6.22 1.19
C PHE A 129 15.66 5.98 0.56
N ASP A 130 16.69 6.74 0.97
CA ASP A 130 18.05 6.69 0.39
C ASP A 130 18.03 6.78 -1.16
N LEU A 131 17.25 7.72 -1.68
CA LEU A 131 17.07 7.94 -3.11
C LEU A 131 17.82 9.18 -3.63
N ALA A 132 18.43 9.98 -2.75
CA ALA A 132 19.06 11.25 -3.11
C ALA A 132 20.11 11.09 -4.21
N ARG A 133 20.95 10.06 -4.11
CA ARG A 133 21.97 9.73 -5.12
C ARG A 133 21.40 9.27 -6.46
N LEU A 134 20.17 8.76 -6.45
CA LEU A 134 19.47 8.22 -7.62
C LEU A 134 18.53 9.23 -8.27
N ARG A 135 18.37 10.43 -7.69
CA ARG A 135 17.32 11.40 -8.04
C ARG A 135 17.16 11.67 -9.52
N ARG A 136 18.27 11.72 -10.28
CA ARG A 136 18.30 11.97 -11.72
C ARG A 136 18.28 10.73 -12.59
N GLN A 137 18.36 9.54 -11.99
CA GLN A 137 18.29 8.29 -12.74
C GLN A 137 16.87 8.03 -13.24
N MET A 138 16.80 7.45 -14.43
CA MET A 138 15.53 7.08 -15.05
C MET A 138 14.96 5.78 -14.42
N GLY A 139 13.66 5.68 -14.27
CA GLY A 139 13.01 4.53 -13.66
C GLY A 139 13.36 3.17 -14.28
N PHE A 140 13.68 3.13 -15.59
CA PHE A 140 14.06 1.89 -16.26
C PHE A 140 15.50 1.41 -15.95
N THR A 141 16.34 2.25 -15.31
CA THR A 141 17.72 1.89 -14.96
C THR A 141 17.86 1.35 -13.54
N LEU A 142 16.80 1.42 -12.75
CA LEU A 142 16.82 1.05 -11.33
C LEU A 142 16.78 -0.47 -11.14
N SER A 143 17.51 -0.95 -10.13
CA SER A 143 17.38 -2.32 -9.62
C SER A 143 15.97 -2.58 -9.05
N GLY A 144 15.65 -3.85 -8.74
CA GLY A 144 14.36 -4.22 -8.16
C GLY A 144 14.08 -3.51 -6.83
N GLY A 145 15.05 -3.53 -5.91
CA GLY A 145 14.93 -2.87 -4.61
C GLY A 145 14.86 -1.35 -4.70
N GLU A 146 15.72 -0.71 -5.51
CA GLU A 146 15.67 0.74 -5.75
C GLU A 146 14.31 1.17 -6.33
N ARG A 147 13.80 0.42 -7.31
CA ARG A 147 12.49 0.66 -7.90
C ARG A 147 11.38 0.58 -6.84
N ARG A 148 11.40 -0.44 -5.99
CA ARG A 148 10.40 -0.63 -4.94
C ARG A 148 10.42 0.51 -3.93
N ARG A 149 11.61 1.01 -3.55
CA ARG A 149 11.75 2.20 -2.70
C ARG A 149 11.14 3.44 -3.33
N VAL A 150 11.37 3.67 -4.63
CA VAL A 150 10.76 4.79 -5.36
C VAL A 150 9.23 4.68 -5.41
N GLU A 151 8.68 3.49 -5.63
CA GLU A 151 7.24 3.24 -5.67
C GLU A 151 6.59 3.52 -4.31
N ILE A 152 7.22 3.09 -3.20
CA ILE A 152 6.75 3.40 -1.84
C ILE A 152 6.84 4.90 -1.56
N ALA A 153 7.97 5.54 -1.85
CA ALA A 153 8.15 6.99 -1.68
C ALA A 153 7.09 7.78 -2.47
N ARG A 154 6.80 7.37 -3.71
CA ARG A 154 5.75 7.95 -4.54
C ARG A 154 4.36 7.77 -3.93
N ALA A 155 4.03 6.60 -3.40
CA ALA A 155 2.76 6.36 -2.73
C ALA A 155 2.61 7.23 -1.47
N LEU A 156 3.68 7.42 -0.71
CA LEU A 156 3.70 8.29 0.48
C LEU A 156 3.61 9.78 0.15
N ALA A 157 3.96 10.18 -1.06
CA ALA A 157 3.80 11.56 -1.51
C ALA A 157 2.34 12.05 -1.44
N ALA A 158 1.36 11.12 -1.51
CA ALA A 158 -0.06 11.41 -1.31
C ALA A 158 -0.48 11.55 0.16
N SER A 159 0.43 11.42 1.14
CA SER A 159 0.15 11.44 2.60
C SER A 159 -0.93 10.45 3.05
N PRO A 160 -0.81 9.17 2.72
CA PRO A 160 -1.81 8.21 3.12
C PRO A 160 -1.86 8.02 4.63
N CYS A 161 -3.02 7.59 5.13
CA CYS A 161 -3.23 7.11 6.49
C CYS A 161 -3.04 5.60 6.61
N TYR A 162 -3.32 4.91 5.52
CA TYR A 162 -3.22 3.45 5.40
C TYR A 162 -2.49 3.09 4.11
N MET A 163 -1.60 2.11 4.18
CA MET A 163 -0.88 1.56 3.03
C MET A 163 -1.25 0.10 2.83
N LEU A 164 -1.72 -0.23 1.64
CA LEU A 164 -1.91 -1.61 1.20
C LEU A 164 -0.72 -2.03 0.35
N LEU A 165 0.01 -3.04 0.78
CA LEU A 165 1.22 -3.55 0.13
C LEU A 165 0.95 -4.96 -0.41
N ASP A 166 0.80 -5.07 -1.73
CA ASP A 166 0.53 -6.34 -2.40
C ASP A 166 1.85 -6.97 -2.85
N GLU A 167 2.25 -8.04 -2.15
CA GLU A 167 3.50 -8.79 -2.35
C GLU A 167 4.75 -7.89 -2.51
N PRO A 168 5.05 -7.02 -1.53
CA PRO A 168 6.12 -6.04 -1.68
C PRO A 168 7.52 -6.64 -1.77
N PHE A 169 7.72 -7.87 -1.31
CA PHE A 169 9.02 -8.55 -1.29
C PHE A 169 9.24 -9.45 -2.51
N THR A 170 8.20 -9.67 -3.33
CA THR A 170 8.27 -10.56 -4.49
C THR A 170 9.23 -10.02 -5.55
N GLY A 171 10.16 -10.88 -5.99
CA GLY A 171 11.14 -10.53 -7.03
C GLY A 171 12.23 -9.56 -6.60
N VAL A 172 12.39 -9.36 -5.30
CA VAL A 172 13.45 -8.55 -4.68
C VAL A 172 14.55 -9.48 -4.16
N ASP A 173 15.81 -9.04 -4.24
CA ASP A 173 16.93 -9.81 -3.69
C ASP A 173 16.88 -9.84 -2.15
N PRO A 174 17.44 -10.89 -1.50
CA PRO A 174 17.29 -11.08 -0.05
C PRO A 174 17.86 -9.92 0.81
N ILE A 175 18.88 -9.20 0.33
CA ILE A 175 19.45 -8.06 1.06
C ILE A 175 18.45 -6.91 1.04
N ALA A 176 17.90 -6.60 -0.14
CA ALA A 176 16.92 -5.54 -0.29
C ALA A 176 15.57 -5.87 0.38
N VAL A 177 15.24 -7.15 0.62
CA VAL A 177 14.06 -7.52 1.43
C VAL A 177 14.19 -6.97 2.86
N GLY A 178 15.36 -7.12 3.51
CA GLY A 178 15.59 -6.55 4.84
C GLY A 178 15.41 -5.04 4.87
N GLU A 179 15.96 -4.32 3.88
CA GLU A 179 15.78 -2.86 3.76
C GLU A 179 14.28 -2.47 3.60
N LEU A 180 13.52 -3.24 2.81
CA LEU A 180 12.08 -3.01 2.63
C LEU A 180 11.28 -3.30 3.91
N GLN A 181 11.68 -4.32 4.68
CA GLN A 181 11.06 -4.60 5.99
C GLN A 181 11.26 -3.41 6.95
N GLU A 182 12.48 -2.86 7.04
CA GLU A 182 12.75 -1.66 7.85
C GLU A 182 11.90 -0.46 7.39
N ILE A 183 11.72 -0.29 6.09
CA ILE A 183 10.82 0.74 5.55
C ILE A 183 9.39 0.53 6.04
N VAL A 184 8.86 -0.69 5.95
CA VAL A 184 7.49 -1.01 6.39
C VAL A 184 7.32 -0.78 7.90
N ILE A 185 8.31 -1.17 8.71
CA ILE A 185 8.34 -0.87 10.15
C ILE A 185 8.36 0.64 10.39
N GLY A 186 9.14 1.40 9.61
CA GLY A 186 9.17 2.85 9.67
C GLY A 186 7.82 3.50 9.35
N LEU A 187 7.03 2.94 8.43
CA LEU A 187 5.66 3.41 8.16
C LEU A 187 4.76 3.27 9.39
N LYS A 188 4.81 2.12 10.05
CA LYS A 188 4.08 1.90 11.31
C LYS A 188 4.49 2.91 12.37
N GLN A 189 5.80 3.12 12.57
CA GLN A 189 6.33 4.08 13.55
C GLN A 189 5.90 5.53 13.25
N ALA A 190 5.74 5.86 11.97
CA ALA A 190 5.17 7.13 11.51
C ALA A 190 3.64 7.21 11.69
N GLY A 191 3.01 6.20 12.27
CA GLY A 191 1.58 6.17 12.58
C GLY A 191 0.69 5.75 11.41
N LEU A 192 1.22 5.17 10.33
CA LEU A 192 0.41 4.60 9.26
C LEU A 192 -0.10 3.22 9.66
N GLY A 193 -1.33 2.89 9.27
CA GLY A 193 -1.80 1.52 9.26
C GLY A 193 -1.31 0.82 7.99
N VAL A 194 -0.80 -0.39 8.10
CA VAL A 194 -0.29 -1.16 6.95
C VAL A 194 -1.02 -2.49 6.85
N LEU A 195 -1.54 -2.79 5.67
CA LEU A 195 -2.01 -4.14 5.31
C LEU A 195 -1.02 -4.71 4.28
N ILE A 196 -0.47 -5.86 4.59
CA ILE A 196 0.52 -6.51 3.72
C ILE A 196 0.06 -7.93 3.36
N THR A 197 0.22 -8.31 2.10
CA THR A 197 0.16 -9.70 1.67
C THR A 197 1.47 -10.10 1.03
N ASP A 198 1.91 -11.31 1.26
CA ASP A 198 3.05 -11.90 0.56
C ASP A 198 2.91 -13.42 0.58
N HIS A 199 3.55 -14.08 -0.38
CA HIS A 199 3.66 -15.54 -0.39
C HIS A 199 4.83 -16.03 0.48
N ASN A 200 5.79 -15.17 0.80
CA ASN A 200 6.83 -15.45 1.78
C ASN A 200 6.31 -15.14 3.19
N VAL A 201 5.64 -16.16 3.75
CA VAL A 201 5.03 -16.08 5.09
C VAL A 201 6.06 -15.73 6.17
N ARG A 202 7.29 -16.26 6.08
CA ARG A 202 8.33 -16.04 7.09
C ARG A 202 8.74 -14.56 7.16
N ASP A 203 9.01 -13.95 6.01
CA ASP A 203 9.43 -12.55 5.96
C ASP A 203 8.31 -11.61 6.38
N THR A 204 7.06 -11.97 6.07
CA THR A 204 5.89 -11.20 6.50
C THR A 204 5.66 -11.32 8.00
N LEU A 205 5.69 -12.53 8.56
CA LEU A 205 5.45 -12.76 9.99
C LEU A 205 6.49 -12.08 10.89
N SER A 206 7.70 -11.80 10.40
CA SER A 206 8.73 -11.11 11.19
C SER A 206 8.41 -9.64 11.47
N ILE A 207 7.50 -9.01 10.73
CA ILE A 207 7.21 -7.57 10.82
C ILE A 207 5.76 -7.24 11.17
N VAL A 208 4.82 -8.19 11.09
CA VAL A 208 3.40 -7.93 11.38
C VAL A 208 3.10 -8.01 12.87
N ASP A 209 2.14 -7.22 13.33
CA ASP A 209 1.62 -7.30 14.70
C ASP A 209 0.61 -8.44 14.83
N ARG A 210 -0.12 -8.73 13.76
CA ARG A 210 -1.07 -9.87 13.65
C ARG A 210 -1.31 -10.25 12.18
N ALA A 211 -1.83 -11.44 11.98
CA ALA A 211 -2.19 -11.97 10.68
C ALA A 211 -3.52 -12.74 10.76
#